data_05cb15493d87558ef65d6759039f16f2
#
_entry.id   05cb15493d87558ef65d6759039f16f2
#
_cell.length_a   1.000
_cell.length_b   1.000
_cell.length_c   1.000
_cell.angle_alpha   90.00
_cell.angle_beta   90.00
_cell.angle_gamma   90.00
#
_symmetry.space_group_name_H-M   'P 1'
#
loop_
_entity.id
_entity.type
_entity.pdbx_description
1 polymer ?
#
loop_
_entity_poly.entity_id
_entity_poly.type
_entity_poly.pdbx_seq_one_letter_code
_entity_poly.pdbx_strand_id
1 'polypeptide(L)'
;MKVALDTNVLAYAEGTNGAAMRDKTLELIQRLPVGAVVLPVQTLGELFNVLVRKARRRPARARAAVLSWRDAYPLVETTATVMFNAMDLD
;
A
#
# COMPACT_ATOMS: atom_id res chain seq x y z
N MET A 1 3.50 5.74 17.72
CA MET A 1 3.00 6.46 16.52
C MET A 1 2.54 5.45 15.48
N LYS A 2 1.43 5.74 14.82
CA LYS A 2 0.93 4.90 13.73
C LYS A 2 1.33 5.51 12.39
N VAL A 3 1.73 4.67 11.45
CA VAL A 3 2.12 5.09 10.10
C VAL A 3 1.12 4.49 9.12
N ALA A 4 0.37 5.35 8.43
CA ALA A 4 -0.57 4.94 7.40
C ALA A 4 0.13 4.93 6.04
N LEU A 5 0.00 3.83 5.31
CA LEU A 5 0.54 3.73 3.95
C LEU A 5 -0.46 4.31 2.96
N ASP A 6 0.02 5.18 2.06
CA ASP A 6 -0.87 5.72 1.03
C ASP A 6 -0.96 4.78 -0.17
N THR A 7 -1.88 5.11 -1.08
CA THR A 7 -2.15 4.28 -2.26
C THR A 7 -0.91 4.08 -3.12
N ASN A 8 -0.09 5.11 -3.32
CA ASN A 8 1.08 5.02 -4.18
C ASN A 8 2.14 4.08 -3.59
N VAL A 9 2.32 4.11 -2.27
CA VAL A 9 3.24 3.18 -1.60
C VAL A 9 2.79 1.75 -1.82
N LEU A 10 1.51 1.46 -1.63
CA LEU A 10 0.96 0.11 -1.86
C LEU A 10 1.10 -0.30 -3.33
N ALA A 11 0.83 0.63 -4.25
CA ALA A 11 0.96 0.35 -5.68
C ALA A 11 2.41 0.02 -6.04
N TYR A 12 3.38 0.76 -5.51
CA TYR A 12 4.79 0.46 -5.75
C TYR A 12 5.17 -0.91 -5.18
N ALA A 13 4.68 -1.24 -3.99
CA ALA A 13 4.91 -2.55 -3.39
C ALA A 13 4.33 -3.69 -4.24
N GLU A 14 3.28 -3.40 -5.01
CA GLU A 14 2.67 -4.35 -5.94
C GLU A 14 3.36 -4.40 -7.31
N GLY A 15 4.39 -3.58 -7.52
CA GLY A 15 5.19 -3.62 -8.74
C GLY A 15 4.71 -2.69 -9.86
N THR A 16 3.80 -1.75 -9.61
CA THR A 16 3.27 -0.88 -10.67
C THR A 16 4.32 0.03 -11.28
N ASN A 17 5.41 0.29 -10.58
CA ASN A 17 6.51 1.12 -11.07
C ASN A 17 7.81 0.32 -11.23
N GLY A 18 7.69 -0.97 -11.51
CA GLY A 18 8.82 -1.85 -11.78
C GLY A 18 9.33 -2.60 -10.55
N ALA A 19 10.16 -3.61 -10.81
CA ALA A 19 10.67 -4.50 -9.76
C ALA A 19 11.61 -3.78 -8.80
N ALA A 20 12.43 -2.86 -9.28
CA ALA A 20 13.38 -2.14 -8.42
C ALA A 20 12.65 -1.29 -7.38
N MET A 21 11.61 -0.57 -7.80
CA MET A 21 10.81 0.25 -6.89
C MET A 21 10.00 -0.64 -5.94
N ARG A 22 9.47 -1.76 -6.43
CA ARG A 22 8.78 -2.74 -5.59
C ARG A 22 9.68 -3.21 -4.46
N ASP A 23 10.89 -3.65 -4.78
CA ASP A 23 11.80 -4.21 -3.79
C ASP A 23 12.24 -3.16 -2.77
N LYS A 24 12.51 -1.94 -3.22
CA LYS A 24 12.84 -0.81 -2.34
C LYS A 24 11.68 -0.50 -1.39
N THR A 25 10.46 -0.47 -1.92
CA THR A 25 9.26 -0.16 -1.13
C THR A 25 9.01 -1.22 -0.08
N LEU A 26 9.08 -2.49 -0.46
CA LEU A 26 8.89 -3.60 0.49
C LEU A 26 9.95 -3.57 1.59
N GLU A 27 11.19 -3.28 1.25
CA GLU A 27 12.26 -3.15 2.24
C GLU A 27 11.96 -2.03 3.23
N LEU A 28 11.51 -0.87 2.76
CA LEU A 28 11.18 0.25 3.63
C LEU A 28 10.01 -0.08 4.56
N ILE A 29 8.98 -0.75 4.05
CA ILE A 29 7.84 -1.17 4.87
C ILE A 29 8.31 -2.12 5.98
N GLN A 30 9.17 -3.06 5.65
CA GLN A 30 9.69 -4.04 6.60
C GLN A 30 10.53 -3.40 7.71
N ARG A 31 11.12 -2.22 7.47
CA ARG A 31 11.90 -1.48 8.46
C ARG A 31 11.04 -0.69 9.43
N LEU A 32 9.75 -0.53 9.17
CA LEU A 32 8.86 0.16 10.07
C LEU A 32 8.63 -0.67 11.34
N PRO A 33 8.43 -0.03 12.50
CA PRO A 33 8.22 -0.78 13.74
C PRO A 33 7.03 -1.73 13.65
N VAL A 34 7.16 -2.89 14.28
CA VAL A 34 6.09 -3.88 14.33
C VAL A 34 4.86 -3.26 15.00
N GLY A 35 3.71 -3.41 14.34
CA GLY A 35 2.45 -2.87 14.84
C GLY A 35 2.24 -1.38 14.56
N ALA A 36 3.22 -0.69 13.95
CA ALA A 36 3.07 0.73 13.61
C ALA A 36 2.33 0.95 12.30
N VAL A 37 2.33 -0.01 11.39
CA VAL A 37 1.74 0.15 10.06
C VAL A 37 0.24 -0.08 10.10
N VAL A 38 -0.51 0.86 9.53
CA VAL A 38 -1.97 0.75 9.40
C VAL A 38 -2.36 1.13 7.97
N LEU A 39 -3.54 0.69 7.54
CA LEU A 39 -4.05 1.01 6.21
C LEU A 39 -5.35 1.81 6.32
N PRO A 40 -5.40 3.01 5.73
CA PRO A 40 -6.66 3.72 5.60
C PRO A 40 -7.63 2.92 4.73
N VAL A 41 -8.89 2.83 5.14
CA VAL A 41 -9.90 2.04 4.43
C VAL A 41 -10.03 2.48 2.97
N GLN A 42 -10.08 3.78 2.72
CA GLN A 42 -10.22 4.30 1.37
C GLN A 42 -9.03 3.95 0.48
N THR A 43 -7.85 3.77 1.06
CA THR A 43 -6.64 3.43 0.30
C THR A 43 -6.78 2.06 -0.39
N LEU A 44 -7.48 1.12 0.23
CA LEU A 44 -7.70 -0.19 -0.38
C LEU A 44 -8.54 -0.09 -1.65
N GLY A 45 -9.60 0.73 -1.64
CA GLY A 45 -10.41 0.95 -2.83
C GLY A 45 -9.63 1.63 -3.95
N GLU A 46 -8.84 2.64 -3.59
CA GLU A 46 -7.98 3.33 -4.55
C GLU A 46 -6.93 2.39 -5.13
N LEU A 47 -6.33 1.53 -4.31
CA LEU A 47 -5.37 0.53 -4.77
C LEU A 47 -6.00 -0.40 -5.80
N PHE A 48 -7.21 -0.89 -5.53
CA PHE A 48 -7.93 -1.73 -6.48
C PHE A 48 -8.03 -1.03 -7.85
N ASN A 49 -8.48 0.22 -7.85
CA ASN A 49 -8.63 1.00 -9.08
C ASN A 49 -7.29 1.18 -9.81
N VAL A 50 -6.21 1.47 -9.09
CA VAL A 50 -4.88 1.62 -9.68
C VAL A 50 -4.41 0.31 -10.31
N LEU A 51 -4.58 -0.81 -9.63
CA LEU A 51 -4.14 -2.11 -10.14
C LEU A 51 -4.91 -2.50 -11.40
N VAL A 52 -6.20 -2.24 -11.44
CA VAL A 52 -7.02 -2.57 -12.62
C VAL A 52 -6.75 -1.61 -13.77
N ARG A 53 -6.74 -0.30 -13.50
CA ARG A 53 -6.71 0.72 -14.57
C ARG A 53 -5.32 1.05 -15.06
N LYS A 54 -4.35 1.20 -14.16
CA LYS A 54 -2.98 1.58 -14.53
C LYS A 54 -2.09 0.38 -14.76
N ALA A 55 -2.13 -0.60 -13.87
CA ALA A 55 -1.33 -1.80 -14.00
C ALA A 55 -1.97 -2.85 -14.90
N ARG A 56 -3.20 -2.62 -15.34
CA ARG A 56 -3.98 -3.51 -16.21
C ARG A 56 -4.06 -4.93 -15.66
N ARG A 57 -4.09 -5.05 -14.34
CA ARG A 57 -4.23 -6.33 -13.68
C ARG A 57 -5.68 -6.78 -13.76
N ARG A 58 -5.91 -8.07 -13.90
CA ARG A 58 -7.27 -8.61 -13.90
C ARG A 58 -7.97 -8.30 -12.57
N PRO A 59 -9.27 -7.96 -12.59
CA PRO A 59 -9.99 -7.61 -11.35
C PRO A 59 -9.87 -8.67 -10.25
N ALA A 60 -9.91 -9.95 -10.59
CA ALA A 60 -9.77 -11.02 -9.61
C ALA A 60 -8.39 -10.98 -8.90
N ARG A 61 -7.33 -10.68 -9.65
CA ARG A 61 -5.99 -10.57 -9.10
C ARG A 61 -5.81 -9.29 -8.28
N ALA A 62 -6.36 -8.19 -8.76
CA ALA A 62 -6.35 -6.93 -8.02
C ALA A 62 -7.08 -7.08 -6.68
N ARG A 63 -8.23 -7.74 -6.69
CA ARG A 63 -8.99 -8.01 -5.48
C ARG A 63 -8.20 -8.88 -4.50
N ALA A 64 -7.54 -9.93 -5.00
CA ALA A 64 -6.72 -10.79 -4.15
C ALA A 64 -5.59 -10.01 -3.47
N ALA A 65 -4.93 -9.10 -4.20
CA ALA A 65 -3.89 -8.26 -3.65
C ALA A 65 -4.42 -7.33 -2.56
N VAL A 66 -5.56 -6.68 -2.81
CA VAL A 66 -6.19 -5.79 -1.83
C VAL A 66 -6.57 -6.55 -0.57
N LEU A 67 -7.15 -7.73 -0.71
CA LEU A 67 -7.52 -8.57 0.43
C LEU A 67 -6.29 -9.03 1.23
N SER A 68 -5.19 -9.31 0.54
CA SER A 68 -3.94 -9.67 1.19
C SER A 68 -3.40 -8.52 2.05
N TRP A 69 -3.44 -7.28 1.56
CA TRP A 69 -3.06 -6.12 2.35
C TRP A 69 -3.97 -5.92 3.55
N ARG A 70 -5.29 -6.04 3.34
CA ARG A 70 -6.27 -5.93 4.42
C ARG A 70 -5.99 -6.93 5.54
N ASP A 71 -5.62 -8.15 5.18
CA ASP A 71 -5.37 -9.21 6.16
C ASP A 71 -4.02 -9.05 6.86
N ALA A 72 -3.08 -8.35 6.25
CA ALA A 72 -1.74 -8.16 6.79
C ALA A 72 -1.65 -7.02 7.82
N TYR A 73 -2.52 -6.01 7.71
CA TYR A 73 -2.43 -4.80 8.53
C TYR A 73 -3.79 -4.32 9.01
N PRO A 74 -3.86 -3.66 10.18
CA PRO A 74 -5.12 -3.09 10.67
C PRO A 74 -5.63 -1.98 9.76
N LEU A 75 -6.95 -1.89 9.61
CA LEU A 75 -7.62 -0.81 8.89
C LEU A 75 -7.95 0.32 9.85
N VAL A 76 -7.82 1.55 9.39
CA VAL A 76 -8.10 2.74 10.19
C VAL A 76 -8.77 3.82 9.35
N GLU A 77 -9.41 4.77 10.03
CA GLU A 77 -9.74 6.07 9.47
C GLU A 77 -8.56 7.00 9.71
N THR A 78 -8.32 7.93 8.79
CA THR A 78 -7.02 8.60 8.65
C THR A 78 -6.77 9.82 9.52
N THR A 79 -7.62 10.20 10.45
CA THR A 79 -7.58 11.52 11.05
C THR A 79 -6.41 11.79 12.01
N ALA A 80 -5.80 10.77 12.61
CA ALA A 80 -4.74 10.96 13.62
C ALA A 80 -3.47 10.21 13.29
N THR A 81 -3.21 9.93 12.02
CA THR A 81 -2.13 9.06 11.58
C THR A 81 -1.17 9.81 10.67
N VAL A 82 0.13 9.57 10.83
CA VAL A 82 1.13 10.11 9.90
C VAL A 82 1.11 9.29 8.62
N MET A 83 0.81 9.95 7.50
CA MET A 83 0.77 9.30 6.20
C MET A 83 2.17 9.11 5.65
N PHE A 84 2.56 7.85 5.43
CA PHE A 84 3.78 7.52 4.71
C PHE A 84 3.46 7.49 3.22
N ASN A 85 3.94 8.47 2.48
CA ASN A 85 3.56 8.62 1.08
C ASN A 85 4.74 8.36 0.13
N ALA A 86 4.44 8.31 -1.18
CA ALA A 86 5.41 7.93 -2.20
C ALA A 86 6.60 8.90 -2.30
N MET A 87 6.44 10.14 -1.89
CA MET A 87 7.54 11.12 -1.93
C MET A 87 8.65 10.77 -0.96
N ASP A 88 8.35 10.04 0.09
CA ASP A 88 9.35 9.62 1.08
C ASP A 88 10.23 8.47 0.58
N LEU A 89 9.91 7.91 -0.58
CA LEU A 89 10.67 6.81 -1.19
C LEU A 89 11.82 7.28 -2.06
N ASP A 90 11.87 8.56 -2.37
CA ASP A 90 12.94 9.13 -3.19
C ASP A 90 14.23 9.40 -2.35
#